data_273b1ff8eca15b11f0ff027f8ba00d02
#
_entry.id   273b1ff8eca15b11f0ff027f8ba00d02
#
_cell.length_a   1.000
_cell.length_b   1.000
_cell.length_c   1.000
_cell.angle_alpha   90.00
_cell.angle_beta   90.00
_cell.angle_gamma   90.00
#
_symmetry.space_group_name_H-M   'P 1'
#
loop_
_entity.id
_entity.type
_entity.pdbx_description
1 polymer ?
#
loop_
_entity_poly.entity_id
_entity_poly.type
_entity_poly.pdbx_seq_one_letter_code
_entity_poly.pdbx_strand_id
1 'polypeptide(L)'
;MSDVADFPAASSKVAIEHFLRRLSVETDCADVASALRNGEQDFVLLHVVGSPEAYERRHVPGAIHLPHREISEARIAEWPADALFVVYCAGPHCNGADRAALKLARLGRPVKIMIGGVTGWADEGLSFASGTQPGCLRSAV
;
A
#
# COMPACT_ATOMS: atom_id res chain seq x y z
N MET A 1 10.08 2.79 37.18
CA MET A 1 9.46 2.13 36.02
C MET A 1 9.49 3.08 34.85
N SER A 2 9.81 2.61 33.64
CA SER A 2 9.83 3.46 32.46
C SER A 2 8.40 3.71 31.93
N ASP A 3 8.24 4.78 31.16
CA ASP A 3 6.98 5.05 30.47
C ASP A 3 6.59 3.92 29.52
N VAL A 4 7.58 3.21 29.00
CA VAL A 4 7.35 2.04 28.12
C VAL A 4 6.62 0.92 28.84
N ALA A 5 6.91 0.70 30.11
CA ALA A 5 6.32 -0.35 30.92
C ALA A 5 5.09 0.11 31.72
N ASP A 6 4.72 1.37 31.59
CA ASP A 6 3.59 1.97 32.33
C ASP A 6 2.27 1.26 32.01
N PHE A 7 2.08 0.91 30.74
CA PHE A 7 0.98 0.04 30.30
C PHE A 7 1.51 -1.38 30.13
N PRO A 8 0.96 -2.37 30.86
CA PRO A 8 1.42 -3.75 30.73
C PRO A 8 1.24 -4.27 29.30
N ALA A 9 2.19 -5.09 28.85
CA ALA A 9 2.03 -5.78 27.58
C ALA A 9 0.80 -6.69 27.61
N ALA A 10 0.13 -6.81 26.47
CA ALA A 10 -0.99 -7.73 26.33
C ALA A 10 -0.54 -9.19 26.52
N SER A 11 -1.47 -10.06 26.90
CA SER A 11 -1.20 -11.49 26.92
C SER A 11 -0.82 -11.99 25.52
N SER A 12 -0.08 -13.10 25.45
CA SER A 12 0.34 -13.67 24.16
C SER A 12 -0.86 -13.95 23.26
N LYS A 13 -1.96 -14.46 23.79
CA LYS A 13 -3.17 -14.73 23.00
C LYS A 13 -3.71 -13.47 22.34
N VAL A 14 -3.87 -12.39 23.10
CA VAL A 14 -4.38 -11.12 22.60
C VAL A 14 -3.40 -10.51 21.58
N ALA A 15 -2.12 -10.55 21.88
CA ALA A 15 -1.09 -10.03 20.98
C ALA A 15 -1.07 -10.78 19.64
N ILE A 16 -1.16 -12.11 19.65
CA ILE A 16 -1.20 -12.94 18.45
C ILE A 16 -2.41 -12.53 17.57
N GLU A 17 -3.60 -12.44 18.16
CA GLU A 17 -4.81 -12.07 17.45
C GLU A 17 -4.68 -10.68 16.81
N HIS A 18 -4.14 -9.73 17.56
CA HIS A 18 -3.96 -8.36 17.09
C HIS A 18 -2.99 -8.29 15.89
N PHE A 19 -1.82 -8.91 16.02
CA PHE A 19 -0.80 -8.82 14.98
C PHE A 19 -1.15 -9.64 13.74
N LEU A 20 -1.81 -10.79 13.87
CA LEU A 20 -2.33 -11.51 12.71
C LEU A 20 -3.35 -10.66 11.95
N ARG A 21 -4.24 -9.98 12.67
CA ARG A 21 -5.21 -9.09 12.06
C ARG A 21 -4.53 -7.94 11.35
N ARG A 22 -3.56 -7.30 12.00
CA ARG A 22 -2.82 -6.19 11.42
C ARG A 22 -2.07 -6.60 10.14
N LEU A 23 -1.35 -7.73 10.18
CA LEU A 23 -0.61 -8.24 9.03
C LEU A 23 -1.52 -8.69 7.89
N SER A 24 -2.79 -8.97 8.17
CA SER A 24 -3.76 -9.34 7.14
C SER A 24 -4.26 -8.13 6.34
N VAL A 25 -4.12 -6.91 6.85
CA VAL A 25 -4.60 -5.68 6.22
C VAL A 25 -3.50 -4.68 5.88
N GLU A 26 -2.27 -4.95 6.28
CA GLU A 26 -1.13 -4.06 6.05
C GLU A 26 0.05 -4.81 5.44
N THR A 27 0.81 -4.09 4.63
CA THR A 27 2.16 -4.44 4.19
C THR A 27 3.03 -3.19 4.34
N ASP A 28 4.28 -3.23 3.94
CA ASP A 28 5.18 -2.09 4.04
C ASP A 28 6.00 -1.87 2.77
N CYS A 29 6.73 -0.76 2.74
CA CYS A 29 7.53 -0.39 1.56
C CYS A 29 8.63 -1.42 1.27
N ALA A 30 9.27 -1.95 2.30
CA ALA A 30 10.36 -2.92 2.13
C ALA A 30 9.87 -4.21 1.47
N ASP A 31 8.73 -4.74 1.91
CA ASP A 31 8.16 -5.96 1.35
C ASP A 31 7.67 -5.75 -0.08
N VAL A 32 7.03 -4.62 -0.36
CA VAL A 32 6.61 -4.27 -1.72
C VAL A 32 7.81 -4.14 -2.64
N ALA A 33 8.86 -3.43 -2.20
CA ALA A 33 10.08 -3.26 -2.99
C ALA A 33 10.74 -4.60 -3.29
N SER A 34 10.80 -5.50 -2.30
CA SER A 34 11.37 -6.83 -2.47
C SER A 34 10.59 -7.62 -3.52
N ALA A 35 9.26 -7.63 -3.44
CA ALA A 35 8.42 -8.31 -4.43
C ALA A 35 8.62 -7.76 -5.83
N LEU A 36 8.67 -6.43 -5.97
CA LEU A 36 8.90 -5.80 -7.27
C LEU A 36 10.26 -6.15 -7.87
N ARG A 37 11.33 -6.13 -7.04
CA ARG A 37 12.69 -6.47 -7.49
C ARG A 37 12.82 -7.92 -7.91
N ASN A 38 12.13 -8.80 -7.21
CA ASN A 38 12.23 -10.25 -7.45
C ASN A 38 11.28 -10.75 -8.53
N GLY A 39 10.49 -9.86 -9.14
CA GLY A 39 9.49 -10.25 -10.13
C GLY A 39 8.33 -11.06 -9.54
N GLU A 40 8.07 -10.91 -8.25
CA GLU A 40 7.03 -11.62 -7.51
C GLU A 40 5.80 -10.76 -7.25
N GLN A 41 5.48 -9.85 -8.16
CA GLN A 41 4.32 -8.97 -8.00
C GLN A 41 3.02 -9.75 -8.23
N ASP A 42 2.49 -10.30 -7.15
CA ASP A 42 1.22 -11.00 -7.12
C ASP A 42 0.07 -10.11 -6.59
N PHE A 43 0.18 -8.83 -6.82
CA PHE A 43 -0.78 -7.81 -6.38
C PHE A 43 -0.86 -6.67 -7.39
N VAL A 44 -1.96 -5.95 -7.34
CA VAL A 44 -2.17 -4.71 -8.10
C VAL A 44 -1.83 -3.53 -7.18
N LEU A 45 -0.84 -2.73 -7.54
CA LEU A 45 -0.40 -1.59 -6.74
C LEU A 45 -1.10 -0.32 -7.21
N LEU A 46 -1.82 0.35 -6.31
CA LEU A 46 -2.59 1.54 -6.62
C LEU A 46 -2.10 2.76 -5.85
N HIS A 47 -1.82 3.81 -6.60
CA HIS A 47 -1.54 5.16 -6.09
C HIS A 47 -2.88 5.88 -5.98
N VAL A 48 -3.42 6.02 -4.76
CA VAL A 48 -4.84 6.33 -4.58
C VAL A 48 -5.13 7.79 -4.19
N VAL A 49 -4.15 8.65 -4.34
CA VAL A 49 -4.27 10.08 -4.03
C VAL A 49 -3.64 10.95 -5.11
N GLY A 50 -3.88 12.23 -5.01
CA GLY A 50 -3.21 13.24 -5.83
C GLY A 50 -3.77 13.38 -7.23
N SER A 51 -3.31 14.42 -7.89
CA SER A 51 -3.66 14.71 -9.29
C SER A 51 -2.84 13.84 -10.25
N PRO A 52 -3.26 13.75 -11.52
CA PRO A 52 -2.43 13.10 -12.54
C PRO A 52 -1.03 13.68 -12.61
N GLU A 53 -0.88 14.99 -12.47
CA GLU A 53 0.43 15.66 -12.51
C GLU A 53 1.31 15.26 -11.33
N ALA A 54 0.72 15.10 -10.13
CA ALA A 54 1.47 14.66 -8.95
C ALA A 54 1.97 13.22 -9.13
N TYR A 55 1.12 12.33 -9.67
CA TYR A 55 1.51 10.96 -10.00
C TYR A 55 2.64 10.95 -11.04
N GLU A 56 2.53 11.75 -12.08
CA GLU A 56 3.55 11.82 -13.13
C GLU A 56 4.90 12.32 -12.61
N ARG A 57 4.88 13.21 -11.62
CA ARG A 57 6.13 13.70 -11.00
C ARG A 57 6.87 12.59 -10.30
N ARG A 58 6.18 11.78 -9.52
CA ARG A 58 6.75 10.59 -8.91
C ARG A 58 5.67 9.66 -8.39
N HIS A 59 5.89 8.38 -8.55
CA HIS A 59 5.06 7.33 -7.97
C HIS A 59 5.92 6.09 -7.74
N VAL A 60 5.42 5.19 -6.90
CA VAL A 60 6.08 3.90 -6.68
C VAL A 60 6.10 3.13 -8.00
N PRO A 61 7.25 2.59 -8.43
CA PRO A 61 7.31 1.85 -9.70
C PRO A 61 6.30 0.70 -9.74
N GLY A 62 5.57 0.60 -10.85
CA GLY A 62 4.51 -0.40 -11.01
C GLY A 62 3.14 0.04 -10.54
N ALA A 63 3.02 1.18 -9.88
CA ALA A 63 1.75 1.68 -9.38
C ALA A 63 0.89 2.27 -10.50
N ILE A 64 -0.39 2.00 -10.44
CA ILE A 64 -1.40 2.58 -11.31
C ILE A 64 -2.10 3.71 -10.54
N HIS A 65 -2.31 4.86 -11.19
CA HIS A 65 -3.01 5.96 -10.56
C HIS A 65 -4.51 5.72 -10.58
N LEU A 66 -5.08 5.54 -9.40
CA LEU A 66 -6.53 5.40 -9.22
C LEU A 66 -6.93 6.10 -7.92
N PRO A 67 -7.24 7.40 -7.97
CA PRO A 67 -7.66 8.13 -6.77
C PRO A 67 -8.82 7.43 -6.07
N HIS A 68 -8.81 7.42 -4.75
CA HIS A 68 -9.81 6.67 -3.97
C HIS A 68 -11.25 7.08 -4.30
N ARG A 69 -11.47 8.32 -4.73
CA ARG A 69 -12.80 8.80 -5.13
C ARG A 69 -13.32 8.15 -6.40
N GLU A 70 -12.42 7.65 -7.25
CA GLU A 70 -12.76 7.04 -8.53
C GLU A 70 -12.85 5.51 -8.47
N ILE A 71 -12.63 4.93 -7.30
CA ILE A 71 -12.78 3.48 -7.11
C ILE A 71 -14.26 3.13 -7.17
N SER A 72 -14.61 2.26 -8.11
CA SER A 72 -15.98 1.75 -8.29
C SER A 72 -15.91 0.33 -8.79
N GLU A 73 -17.01 -0.39 -8.68
CA GLU A 73 -17.10 -1.76 -9.21
C GLU A 73 -16.74 -1.82 -10.69
N ALA A 74 -17.27 -0.88 -11.48
CA ALA A 74 -17.01 -0.81 -12.91
C ALA A 74 -15.52 -0.56 -13.21
N ARG A 75 -14.90 0.35 -12.46
CA ARG A 75 -13.51 0.74 -12.70
C ARG A 75 -12.53 -0.40 -12.40
N ILE A 76 -12.81 -1.22 -11.38
CA ILE A 76 -11.93 -2.32 -10.98
C ILE A 76 -12.30 -3.66 -11.63
N ALA A 77 -13.32 -3.68 -12.47
CA ALA A 77 -13.80 -4.90 -13.12
C ALA A 77 -12.75 -5.53 -14.06
N GLU A 78 -11.76 -4.76 -14.52
CA GLU A 78 -10.69 -5.28 -15.38
C GLU A 78 -9.75 -6.27 -14.65
N TRP A 79 -9.75 -6.25 -13.32
CA TRP A 79 -8.93 -7.17 -12.54
C TRP A 79 -9.75 -8.35 -12.03
N PRO A 80 -9.14 -9.55 -11.94
CA PRO A 80 -9.83 -10.73 -11.41
C PRO A 80 -10.42 -10.48 -10.02
N ALA A 81 -11.50 -11.17 -9.70
CA ALA A 81 -12.20 -10.99 -8.42
C ALA A 81 -11.32 -11.28 -7.20
N ASP A 82 -10.34 -12.18 -7.34
CA ASP A 82 -9.42 -12.58 -6.30
C ASP A 82 -8.09 -11.80 -6.31
N ALA A 83 -7.94 -10.84 -7.19
CA ALA A 83 -6.73 -10.01 -7.23
C ALA A 83 -6.55 -9.26 -5.92
N LEU A 84 -5.33 -9.34 -5.35
CA LEU A 84 -4.98 -8.57 -4.16
C LEU A 84 -4.62 -7.15 -4.59
N PHE A 85 -5.30 -6.17 -4.00
CA PHE A 85 -4.93 -4.77 -4.18
C PHE A 85 -4.02 -4.32 -3.04
N VAL A 86 -2.94 -3.65 -3.37
CA VAL A 86 -2.11 -2.94 -2.40
C VAL A 86 -2.23 -1.46 -2.70
N VAL A 87 -2.67 -0.69 -1.73
CA VAL A 87 -2.95 0.74 -1.89
C VAL A 87 -2.03 1.58 -1.02
N TYR A 88 -1.66 2.75 -1.50
CA TYR A 88 -0.86 3.70 -0.72
C TYR A 88 -1.26 5.13 -1.03
N CYS A 89 -0.97 6.02 -0.09
CA CYS A 89 -1.18 7.46 -0.25
C CYS A 89 0.11 8.22 0.10
N ALA A 90 -0.01 9.51 0.44
CA ALA A 90 1.15 10.36 0.63
C ALA A 90 2.06 9.89 1.77
N GLY A 91 1.49 9.46 2.88
CA GLY A 91 2.26 9.02 4.05
C GLY A 91 1.37 8.82 5.27
N PRO A 92 1.97 8.66 6.47
CA PRO A 92 1.20 8.34 7.68
C PRO A 92 0.16 9.40 8.07
N HIS A 93 0.34 10.64 7.61
CA HIS A 93 -0.57 11.75 7.88
C HIS A 93 -1.80 11.77 6.97
N CYS A 94 -1.88 10.87 6.00
CA CYS A 94 -2.93 10.85 4.98
C CYS A 94 -3.77 9.59 5.15
N ASN A 95 -5.09 9.72 5.14
CA ASN A 95 -6.00 8.57 5.24
C ASN A 95 -6.57 8.13 3.89
N GLY A 96 -6.01 8.60 2.78
CA GLY A 96 -6.47 8.22 1.45
C GLY A 96 -6.37 6.73 1.19
N ALA A 97 -5.32 6.08 1.67
CA ALA A 97 -5.16 4.64 1.56
C ALA A 97 -6.23 3.89 2.35
N ASP A 98 -6.55 4.36 3.57
CA ASP A 98 -7.62 3.77 4.38
C ASP A 98 -8.98 3.88 3.68
N ARG A 99 -9.26 5.03 3.06
CA ARG A 99 -10.50 5.24 2.31
C ARG A 99 -10.58 4.33 1.10
N ALA A 100 -9.50 4.19 0.35
CA ALA A 100 -9.41 3.29 -0.79
C ALA A 100 -9.59 1.83 -0.35
N ALA A 101 -8.90 1.42 0.70
CA ALA A 101 -9.00 0.06 1.24
C ALA A 101 -10.42 -0.26 1.69
N LEU A 102 -11.09 0.66 2.36
CA LEU A 102 -12.47 0.48 2.79
C LEU A 102 -13.40 0.27 1.60
N LYS A 103 -13.26 1.07 0.55
CA LYS A 103 -14.07 0.93 -0.67
C LYS A 103 -13.83 -0.42 -1.34
N LEU A 104 -12.59 -0.83 -1.49
CA LEU A 104 -12.23 -2.12 -2.10
C LEU A 104 -12.76 -3.29 -1.27
N ALA A 105 -12.62 -3.21 0.05
CA ALA A 105 -13.16 -4.24 0.94
C ALA A 105 -14.69 -4.35 0.85
N ARG A 106 -15.40 -3.21 0.77
CA ARG A 106 -16.85 -3.18 0.58
C ARG A 106 -17.29 -3.78 -0.76
N LEU A 107 -16.41 -3.71 -1.76
CA LEU A 107 -16.63 -4.34 -3.07
C LEU A 107 -16.20 -5.81 -3.08
N GLY A 108 -15.84 -6.37 -1.92
CA GLY A 108 -15.45 -7.77 -1.78
C GLY A 108 -14.05 -8.08 -2.29
N ARG A 109 -13.19 -7.07 -2.44
CA ARG A 109 -11.85 -7.26 -2.98
C ARG A 109 -10.81 -7.40 -1.88
N PRO A 110 -9.88 -8.38 -2.01
CA PRO A 110 -8.74 -8.47 -1.10
C PRO A 110 -7.90 -7.20 -1.19
N VAL A 111 -7.52 -6.64 -0.04
CA VAL A 111 -6.78 -5.38 -0.02
C VAL A 111 -5.85 -5.32 1.18
N LYS A 112 -4.67 -4.73 0.96
CA LYS A 112 -3.74 -4.33 2.02
C LYS A 112 -3.28 -2.90 1.78
N ILE A 113 -2.97 -2.20 2.85
CA ILE A 113 -2.36 -0.87 2.77
C ILE A 113 -0.84 -1.03 2.88
N MET A 114 -0.11 -0.40 1.96
CA MET A 114 1.34 -0.23 2.12
C MET A 114 1.56 0.95 3.07
N ILE A 115 1.86 0.64 4.32
CA ILE A 115 2.09 1.68 5.33
C ILE A 115 3.32 2.52 4.97
N GLY A 116 3.28 3.79 5.35
CA GLY A 116 4.34 4.74 5.04
C GLY A 116 4.12 5.52 3.75
N GLY A 117 3.49 4.93 2.74
CA GLY A 117 3.18 5.60 1.49
C GLY A 117 4.39 6.19 0.77
N VAL A 118 4.19 7.31 0.08
CA VAL A 118 5.25 8.01 -0.65
C VAL A 118 6.38 8.43 0.29
N THR A 119 6.05 8.98 1.45
CA THR A 119 7.03 9.40 2.44
C THR A 119 7.88 8.22 2.92
N GLY A 120 7.23 7.10 3.24
CA GLY A 120 7.93 5.89 3.67
C GLY A 120 8.81 5.31 2.58
N TRP A 121 8.35 5.34 1.33
CA TRP A 121 9.14 4.89 0.19
C TRP A 121 10.41 5.71 0.03
N ALA A 122 10.29 7.04 0.15
CA ALA A 122 11.43 7.94 0.12
C ALA A 122 12.39 7.71 1.29
N ASP A 123 11.85 7.54 2.50
CA ASP A 123 12.65 7.32 3.71
C ASP A 123 13.49 6.03 3.63
N GLU A 124 12.97 5.01 2.95
CA GLU A 124 13.72 3.76 2.71
C GLU A 124 14.78 3.92 1.61
N GLY A 125 14.89 5.09 0.99
CA GLY A 125 15.87 5.32 -0.08
C GLY A 125 15.53 4.63 -1.39
N LEU A 126 14.26 4.28 -1.60
CA LEU A 126 13.82 3.56 -2.79
C LEU A 126 13.54 4.50 -3.95
N SER A 127 13.85 4.04 -5.17
CA SER A 127 13.67 4.85 -6.38
C SER A 127 12.20 4.96 -6.78
N PHE A 128 11.82 6.13 -7.27
CA PHE A 128 10.50 6.39 -7.84
C PHE A 128 10.52 6.26 -9.35
N ALA A 129 9.37 5.95 -9.93
CA ALA A 129 9.11 6.13 -11.33
C ALA A 129 8.52 7.52 -11.58
N SER A 130 8.62 8.01 -12.81
CA SER A 130 8.00 9.26 -13.26
C SER A 130 7.32 9.05 -14.61
N GLY A 131 6.42 9.96 -14.99
CA GLY A 131 5.67 9.88 -16.24
C GLY A 131 4.32 9.21 -16.08
N THR A 132 3.67 8.95 -17.20
CA THR A 132 2.28 8.42 -17.22
C THR A 132 2.20 6.91 -17.08
N GLN A 133 3.30 6.20 -17.28
CA GLN A 133 3.33 4.74 -17.20
C GLN A 133 3.74 4.27 -15.80
N PRO A 134 3.27 3.10 -15.38
CA PRO A 134 3.64 2.56 -14.06
C PRO A 134 5.15 2.43 -13.85
N GLY A 135 5.90 2.06 -14.87
CA GLY A 135 7.32 1.80 -14.73
C GLY A 135 7.62 0.49 -14.00
N CYS A 136 8.87 0.26 -13.70
CA CYS A 136 9.30 -0.91 -12.95
C CYS A 136 10.47 -0.55 -12.01
N LEU A 137 10.58 -1.28 -10.91
CA LEU A 137 11.70 -1.15 -9.99
C LEU A 137 12.82 -2.07 -10.47
N ARG A 138 13.97 -1.47 -10.80
CA ARG A 138 15.11 -2.26 -11.28
C ARG A 138 15.77 -2.99 -10.12
N SER A 139 16.18 -4.23 -10.41
CA SER A 139 17.02 -4.97 -9.48
C SER A 139 18.31 -4.19 -9.25
N ALA A 140 18.76 -4.13 -7.99
CA ALA A 140 20.10 -3.64 -7.69
C ALA A 140 21.12 -4.61 -8.32
N VAL A 141 22.01 -4.08 -9.13
CA VAL A 141 23.07 -4.87 -9.77
C VAL A 141 24.33 -4.77 -8.92
#